data_ac2502dd2030b7100886544f852caf96
#
_entry.id   ac2502dd2030b7100886544f852caf96
#
_cell.length_a   1.000
_cell.length_b   1.000
_cell.length_c   1.000
_cell.angle_alpha   90.00
_cell.angle_beta   90.00
_cell.angle_gamma   90.00
#
_symmetry.space_group_name_H-M   'P 1'
#
loop_
_entity.id
_entity.type
_entity.pdbx_description
1 polymer ?
#
loop_
_entity_poly.entity_id
_entity_poly.type
_entity_poly.pdbx_seq_one_letter_code
_entity_poly.pdbx_strand_id
1 'polypeptide(L)'
;MNFNSFRKEIKSGNASVNELINEFFLKIDLLNPKINAYTCLTKNIANSQSENIDKLITNNQKLPSLAGIPIAIKDNICTKGVVTSCSSKMLKDFVSPYESSASGKLWSSGGICLGKTNLDEFAMGSSTETSVFGTTSNPWDVNRVPGGSSGGSAASVAAGLCLAAIGSDTGGSIRQPASFCGVVGLKPTYGRVSRWGLIAFASSLDQIGPITNTVSDAAEILYSISGKDNLCLLYTSPSPRD
;
A
#
# COMPACT_ATOMS: atom_id res chain seq x y z
N MET A 1 -5.84 -9.67 -11.75
CA MET A 1 -4.60 -10.44 -11.49
C MET A 1 -4.43 -10.60 -9.99
N ASN A 2 -3.90 -11.72 -9.49
CA ASN A 2 -3.58 -11.97 -8.08
C ASN A 2 -2.10 -12.38 -7.94
N PHE A 3 -1.59 -12.53 -6.71
CA PHE A 3 -0.18 -12.87 -6.46
C PHE A 3 0.25 -14.17 -7.15
N ASN A 4 -0.61 -15.19 -7.13
CA ASN A 4 -0.26 -16.47 -7.75
C ASN A 4 -0.14 -16.38 -9.27
N SER A 5 -1.03 -15.64 -9.94
CA SER A 5 -0.92 -15.43 -11.38
C SER A 5 0.31 -14.60 -11.75
N PHE A 6 0.62 -13.57 -10.97
CA PHE A 6 1.82 -12.74 -11.17
C PHE A 6 3.12 -13.52 -10.96
N ARG A 7 3.18 -14.36 -9.90
CA ARG A 7 4.32 -15.26 -9.67
C ARG A 7 4.53 -16.28 -10.79
N LYS A 8 3.43 -16.73 -11.44
CA LYS A 8 3.56 -17.61 -12.63
C LYS A 8 4.19 -16.87 -13.79
N GLU A 9 3.86 -15.60 -14.02
CA GLU A 9 4.51 -14.79 -15.05
C GLU A 9 6.00 -14.62 -14.78
N ILE A 10 6.38 -14.26 -13.56
CA ILE A 10 7.80 -14.20 -13.17
C ILE A 10 8.50 -15.55 -13.42
N LYS A 11 7.89 -16.68 -13.04
CA LYS A 11 8.47 -18.01 -13.20
C LYS A 11 8.56 -18.47 -14.65
N SER A 12 7.70 -17.95 -15.54
CA SER A 12 7.75 -18.30 -16.96
C SER A 12 9.02 -17.82 -17.65
N GLY A 13 9.67 -16.79 -17.10
CA GLY A 13 10.86 -16.17 -17.67
C GLY A 13 10.62 -15.38 -18.96
N ASN A 14 9.37 -15.16 -19.34
CA ASN A 14 9.02 -14.42 -20.56
C ASN A 14 9.30 -12.91 -20.42
N ALA A 15 9.29 -12.40 -19.19
CA ALA A 15 9.60 -11.01 -18.87
C ALA A 15 10.33 -10.95 -17.52
N SER A 16 11.25 -9.99 -17.38
CA SER A 16 11.86 -9.67 -16.09
C SER A 16 10.86 -9.04 -15.12
N VAL A 17 11.17 -9.07 -13.83
CA VAL A 17 10.34 -8.36 -12.84
C VAL A 17 10.30 -6.87 -13.15
N ASN A 18 11.41 -6.29 -13.58
CA ASN A 18 11.48 -4.86 -13.96
C ASN A 18 10.53 -4.53 -15.12
N GLU A 19 10.48 -5.37 -16.17
CA GLU A 19 9.53 -5.19 -17.29
C GLU A 19 8.10 -5.28 -16.82
N LEU A 20 7.74 -6.29 -16.01
CA LEU A 20 6.39 -6.42 -15.44
C LEU A 20 5.99 -5.22 -14.57
N ILE A 21 6.91 -4.67 -13.78
CA ILE A 21 6.67 -3.47 -12.98
C ILE A 21 6.46 -2.24 -13.85
N ASN A 22 7.21 -2.10 -14.95
CA ASN A 22 7.02 -1.00 -15.88
C ASN A 22 5.65 -1.03 -16.58
N GLU A 23 5.05 -2.21 -16.80
CA GLU A 23 3.66 -2.30 -17.27
C GLU A 23 2.65 -1.69 -16.29
N PHE A 24 2.87 -1.83 -14.97
CA PHE A 24 2.03 -1.14 -13.99
C PHE A 24 2.18 0.38 -14.10
N PHE A 25 3.37 0.90 -14.27
CA PHE A 25 3.57 2.34 -14.45
C PHE A 25 2.89 2.85 -15.72
N LEU A 26 2.94 2.11 -16.84
CA LEU A 26 2.20 2.49 -18.05
C LEU A 26 0.68 2.55 -17.81
N LYS A 27 0.13 1.58 -17.07
CA LYS A 27 -1.29 1.60 -16.68
C LYS A 27 -1.62 2.77 -15.74
N ILE A 28 -0.73 3.06 -14.78
CA ILE A 28 -0.91 4.21 -13.88
C ILE A 28 -0.89 5.51 -14.67
N ASP A 29 0.08 5.71 -15.56
CA ASP A 29 0.18 6.91 -16.38
C ASP A 29 -1.08 7.12 -17.26
N LEU A 30 -1.72 6.02 -17.72
CA LEU A 30 -2.95 6.06 -18.53
C LEU A 30 -4.20 6.35 -17.68
N LEU A 31 -4.35 5.75 -16.51
CA LEU A 31 -5.61 5.74 -15.77
C LEU A 31 -5.63 6.72 -14.60
N ASN A 32 -4.46 7.00 -13.96
CA ASN A 32 -4.41 7.89 -12.80
C ASN A 32 -4.91 9.31 -13.08
N PRO A 33 -4.75 9.91 -14.27
CA PRO A 33 -5.34 11.22 -14.56
C PRO A 33 -6.87 11.28 -14.45
N LYS A 34 -7.56 10.12 -14.56
CA LYS A 34 -9.03 10.02 -14.44
C LYS A 34 -9.45 9.59 -13.02
N ILE A 35 -8.65 8.73 -12.37
CA ILE A 35 -9.01 8.11 -11.10
C ILE A 35 -8.43 8.92 -9.94
N ASN A 36 -7.27 9.54 -10.11
CA ASN A 36 -6.52 10.28 -9.08
C ASN A 36 -6.23 9.44 -7.82
N ALA A 37 -5.81 8.18 -8.05
CA ALA A 37 -5.52 7.24 -6.97
C ALA A 37 -4.14 7.45 -6.35
N TYR A 38 -3.15 7.93 -7.11
CA TYR A 38 -1.78 8.16 -6.65
C TYR A 38 -1.49 9.66 -6.51
N THR A 39 -0.82 10.04 -5.42
CA THR A 39 -0.30 11.39 -5.16
C THR A 39 1.13 11.56 -5.66
N CYS A 40 1.94 10.50 -5.57
CA CYS A 40 3.27 10.46 -6.19
C CYS A 40 3.67 9.03 -6.56
N LEU A 41 4.55 8.90 -7.55
CA LEU A 41 5.11 7.64 -8.02
C LEU A 41 6.58 7.51 -7.63
N THR A 42 7.02 6.29 -7.35
CA THR A 42 8.38 5.98 -6.90
C THR A 42 9.14 5.14 -7.93
N LYS A 43 9.10 5.55 -9.22
CA LYS A 43 9.68 4.77 -10.34
C LYS A 43 11.14 4.35 -10.09
N ASN A 44 11.99 5.26 -9.60
CA ASN A 44 13.40 4.94 -9.34
C ASN A 44 13.57 3.89 -8.23
N ILE A 45 12.76 3.97 -7.16
CA ILE A 45 12.77 2.98 -6.07
C ILE A 45 12.28 1.63 -6.59
N ALA A 46 11.18 1.62 -7.32
CA ALA A 46 10.60 0.40 -7.90
C ALA A 46 11.57 -0.28 -8.85
N ASN A 47 12.25 0.47 -9.72
CA ASN A 47 13.27 -0.08 -10.64
C ASN A 47 14.42 -0.72 -9.87
N SER A 48 14.97 -0.03 -8.86
CA SER A 48 16.05 -0.60 -8.04
C SER A 48 15.61 -1.87 -7.29
N GLN A 49 14.39 -1.88 -6.75
CA GLN A 49 13.82 -3.05 -6.06
C GLN A 49 13.61 -4.22 -7.02
N SER A 50 13.04 -3.98 -8.21
CA SER A 50 12.77 -5.01 -9.21
C SER A 50 14.07 -5.61 -9.78
N GLU A 51 15.06 -4.78 -10.09
CA GLU A 51 16.39 -5.25 -10.52
C GLU A 51 17.07 -6.14 -9.47
N ASN A 52 16.87 -5.85 -8.17
CA ASN A 52 17.39 -6.70 -7.12
C ASN A 52 16.71 -8.08 -7.12
N ILE A 53 15.38 -8.13 -7.36
CA ILE A 53 14.68 -9.43 -7.49
C ILE A 53 15.15 -10.18 -8.73
N ASP A 54 15.32 -9.50 -9.87
CA ASP A 54 15.84 -10.10 -11.10
C ASP A 54 17.23 -10.70 -10.90
N LYS A 55 18.12 -10.02 -10.15
CA LYS A 55 19.43 -10.56 -9.76
C LYS A 55 19.32 -11.82 -8.90
N LEU A 56 18.38 -11.87 -7.94
CA LEU A 56 18.14 -13.06 -7.14
C LEU A 56 17.69 -14.25 -8.01
N ILE A 57 16.80 -13.99 -8.99
CA ILE A 57 16.31 -15.00 -9.93
C ILE A 57 17.47 -15.53 -10.79
N THR A 58 18.23 -14.63 -11.41
CA THR A 58 19.39 -14.99 -12.28
C THR A 58 20.42 -15.82 -11.53
N ASN A 59 20.66 -15.53 -10.26
CA ASN A 59 21.62 -16.25 -9.41
C ASN A 59 21.03 -17.49 -8.74
N ASN A 60 19.80 -17.92 -9.08
CA ASN A 60 19.10 -19.05 -8.47
C ASN A 60 19.02 -18.97 -6.93
N GLN A 61 18.93 -17.75 -6.39
CA GLN A 61 18.82 -17.54 -4.94
C GLN A 61 17.37 -17.70 -4.46
N LYS A 62 17.23 -18.00 -3.17
CA LYS A 62 15.90 -18.10 -2.54
C LYS A 62 15.19 -16.75 -2.59
N LEU A 63 14.02 -16.71 -3.22
CA LEU A 63 13.21 -15.51 -3.29
C LEU A 63 12.48 -15.25 -1.97
N PRO A 64 12.39 -13.98 -1.53
CA PRO A 64 11.55 -13.58 -0.41
C PRO A 64 10.05 -13.78 -0.71
N SER A 65 9.22 -13.77 0.32
CA SER A 65 7.79 -14.16 0.21
C SER A 65 6.97 -13.28 -0.72
N LEU A 66 7.26 -11.98 -0.79
CA LEU A 66 6.58 -11.01 -1.66
C LEU A 66 7.43 -10.60 -2.87
N ALA A 67 8.41 -11.43 -3.28
CA ALA A 67 9.31 -11.10 -4.38
C ALA A 67 8.58 -10.59 -5.63
N GLY A 68 8.86 -9.34 -6.00
CA GLY A 68 8.35 -8.69 -7.19
C GLY A 68 6.90 -8.15 -7.07
N ILE A 69 6.18 -8.39 -5.99
CA ILE A 69 4.76 -7.95 -5.85
C ILE A 69 4.68 -6.42 -5.84
N PRO A 70 3.96 -5.79 -6.80
CA PRO A 70 3.76 -4.35 -6.86
C PRO A 70 2.77 -3.87 -5.80
N ILE A 71 3.22 -2.96 -4.93
CA ILE A 71 2.49 -2.49 -3.75
C ILE A 71 2.41 -0.96 -3.75
N ALA A 72 1.22 -0.43 -3.47
CA ALA A 72 0.99 0.99 -3.22
C ALA A 72 0.85 1.28 -1.72
N ILE A 73 1.25 2.46 -1.28
CA ILE A 73 1.26 2.84 0.14
C ILE A 73 0.42 4.09 0.36
N LYS A 74 -0.56 4.04 1.25
CA LYS A 74 -1.34 5.22 1.64
C LYS A 74 -0.43 6.36 2.11
N ASP A 75 -0.71 7.58 1.67
CA ASP A 75 0.19 8.71 1.85
C ASP A 75 0.24 9.32 3.27
N ASN A 76 -0.32 8.62 4.26
CA ASN A 76 -0.10 8.87 5.69
C ASN A 76 0.87 7.87 6.34
N ILE A 77 1.46 6.94 5.57
CA ILE A 77 2.44 5.97 6.05
C ILE A 77 3.82 6.41 5.56
N CYS A 78 4.71 6.73 6.49
CA CYS A 78 6.06 7.21 6.21
C CYS A 78 6.86 6.19 5.39
N THR A 79 7.38 6.65 4.26
CA THR A 79 8.29 5.88 3.39
C THR A 79 9.56 6.69 3.24
N LYS A 80 10.69 6.15 3.67
CA LYS A 80 11.97 6.88 3.73
C LYS A 80 12.39 7.45 2.38
N GLY A 81 12.70 8.74 2.36
CA GLY A 81 13.13 9.45 1.15
C GLY A 81 11.99 9.77 0.17
N VAL A 82 10.72 9.47 0.55
CA VAL A 82 9.53 9.75 -0.27
C VAL A 82 8.65 10.77 0.44
N VAL A 83 8.01 11.64 -0.34
CA VAL A 83 7.02 12.58 0.19
C VAL A 83 5.90 11.81 0.88
N THR A 84 5.54 12.25 2.09
CA THR A 84 4.44 11.71 2.89
C THR A 84 3.58 12.87 3.35
N SER A 85 2.63 13.26 2.50
CA SER A 85 1.89 14.52 2.63
C SER A 85 0.62 14.43 3.46
N CYS A 86 0.11 13.24 3.74
CA CYS A 86 -1.25 13.03 4.28
C CYS A 86 -2.34 13.73 3.46
N SER A 87 -2.11 13.95 2.17
CA SER A 87 -2.97 14.73 1.28
C SER A 87 -3.29 16.15 1.80
N SER A 88 -2.35 16.73 2.57
CA SER A 88 -2.46 18.07 3.18
C SER A 88 -1.44 19.04 2.62
N LYS A 89 -1.85 20.31 2.51
CA LYS A 89 -0.91 21.43 2.20
C LYS A 89 0.19 21.59 3.25
N MET A 90 -0.10 21.21 4.50
CA MET A 90 0.86 21.36 5.61
C MET A 90 2.09 20.46 5.43
N LEU A 91 1.92 19.28 4.84
CA LEU A 91 2.96 18.27 4.67
C LEU A 91 3.30 17.99 3.20
N LYS A 92 2.83 18.83 2.26
CA LYS A 92 2.98 18.55 0.81
C LYS A 92 4.43 18.33 0.35
N ASP A 93 5.39 18.92 1.05
CA ASP A 93 6.81 18.84 0.75
C ASP A 93 7.59 18.03 1.82
N PHE A 94 6.89 17.38 2.74
CA PHE A 94 7.53 16.59 3.80
C PHE A 94 8.06 15.27 3.22
N VAL A 95 9.37 15.18 3.08
CA VAL A 95 10.09 13.96 2.74
C VAL A 95 10.41 13.20 4.02
N SER A 96 9.87 12.00 4.18
CA SER A 96 10.08 11.24 5.42
C SER A 96 11.55 10.85 5.61
N PRO A 97 12.19 11.20 6.75
CA PRO A 97 13.57 10.81 7.05
C PRO A 97 13.70 9.36 7.50
N TYR A 98 12.60 8.68 7.78
CA TYR A 98 12.56 7.29 8.27
C TYR A 98 11.51 6.46 7.57
N GLU A 99 11.68 5.14 7.65
CA GLU A 99 10.75 4.13 7.12
C GLU A 99 9.75 3.74 8.19
N SER A 100 8.48 3.54 7.82
CA SER A 100 7.52 2.90 8.72
C SER A 100 7.86 1.42 8.89
N SER A 101 7.52 0.85 10.06
CA SER A 101 7.75 -0.58 10.28
C SER A 101 6.99 -1.45 9.29
N ALA A 102 5.78 -1.05 8.93
CA ALA A 102 4.97 -1.80 7.98
C ALA A 102 5.59 -1.81 6.57
N SER A 103 5.97 -0.64 6.03
CA SER A 103 6.59 -0.56 4.70
C SER A 103 7.98 -1.21 4.68
N GLY A 104 8.79 -1.02 5.73
CA GLY A 104 10.10 -1.68 5.84
C GLY A 104 10.01 -3.20 5.81
N LYS A 105 9.01 -3.79 6.49
CA LYS A 105 8.75 -5.24 6.42
C LYS A 105 8.32 -5.70 5.01
N LEU A 106 7.53 -4.89 4.29
CA LEU A 106 7.16 -5.22 2.91
C LEU A 106 8.38 -5.24 1.99
N TRP A 107 9.25 -4.23 2.10
CA TRP A 107 10.46 -4.16 1.26
C TRP A 107 11.45 -5.28 1.60
N SER A 108 11.63 -5.59 2.87
CA SER A 108 12.48 -6.75 3.28
C SER A 108 11.89 -8.10 2.83
N SER A 109 10.58 -8.17 2.62
CA SER A 109 9.89 -9.33 2.04
C SER A 109 9.91 -9.37 0.51
N GLY A 110 10.54 -8.39 -0.15
CA GLY A 110 10.70 -8.34 -1.61
C GLY A 110 9.57 -7.63 -2.37
N GLY A 111 8.69 -6.92 -1.68
CA GLY A 111 7.66 -6.08 -2.30
C GLY A 111 8.25 -4.89 -3.05
N ILE A 112 7.58 -4.43 -4.09
CA ILE A 112 7.99 -3.32 -4.95
C ILE A 112 7.10 -2.11 -4.69
N CYS A 113 7.70 -0.98 -4.29
CA CYS A 113 6.99 0.26 -4.03
C CYS A 113 6.64 1.00 -5.32
N LEU A 114 5.35 1.07 -5.69
CA LEU A 114 4.91 1.83 -6.87
C LEU A 114 4.71 3.33 -6.59
N GLY A 115 4.32 3.69 -5.37
CA GLY A 115 4.04 5.07 -5.02
C GLY A 115 3.12 5.23 -3.82
N LYS A 116 2.74 6.49 -3.59
CA LYS A 116 1.85 6.90 -2.49
C LYS A 116 0.44 7.12 -3.01
N THR A 117 -0.56 6.65 -2.27
CA THR A 117 -1.97 6.74 -2.66
C THR A 117 -2.72 7.83 -1.94
N ASN A 118 -3.65 8.45 -2.65
CA ASN A 118 -4.49 9.54 -2.20
C ASN A 118 -5.40 9.12 -1.04
N LEU A 119 -5.75 10.09 -0.18
CA LEU A 119 -6.60 9.87 0.99
C LEU A 119 -7.34 11.15 1.35
N ASP A 120 -8.34 11.07 2.22
CA ASP A 120 -8.87 12.24 2.90
C ASP A 120 -7.78 12.89 3.77
N GLU A 121 -7.71 14.21 3.81
CA GLU A 121 -6.69 14.96 4.53
C GLU A 121 -6.52 14.45 5.97
N PHE A 122 -5.28 14.08 6.35
CA PHE A 122 -4.92 13.44 7.63
C PHE A 122 -5.77 12.20 8.01
N ALA A 123 -6.29 11.49 7.00
CA ALA A 123 -7.19 10.36 7.17
C ALA A 123 -8.53 10.70 7.83
N MET A 124 -8.91 11.98 7.87
CA MET A 124 -10.13 12.51 8.49
C MET A 124 -11.23 12.65 7.45
N GLY A 125 -11.82 11.53 7.02
CA GLY A 125 -12.90 11.51 6.05
C GLY A 125 -13.28 10.09 5.64
N SER A 126 -14.26 10.00 4.74
CA SER A 126 -14.84 8.72 4.28
C SER A 126 -15.14 8.67 2.78
N SER A 127 -14.61 9.63 2.00
CA SER A 127 -14.92 9.76 0.57
C SER A 127 -13.70 10.04 -0.31
N THR A 128 -12.57 10.45 0.28
CA THR A 128 -11.35 10.91 -0.40
C THR A 128 -11.59 12.15 -1.27
N GLU A 129 -12.45 13.06 -0.77
CA GLU A 129 -12.78 14.34 -1.41
C GLU A 129 -12.00 15.52 -0.80
N THR A 130 -11.47 15.38 0.43
CA THR A 130 -10.83 16.47 1.16
C THR A 130 -9.34 16.62 0.84
N SER A 131 -8.82 15.81 -0.08
CA SER A 131 -7.42 15.84 -0.49
C SER A 131 -7.03 17.12 -1.20
N VAL A 132 -5.84 17.66 -0.85
CA VAL A 132 -5.24 18.79 -1.59
C VAL A 132 -4.90 18.46 -3.05
N PHE A 133 -4.74 17.17 -3.37
CA PHE A 133 -4.48 16.70 -4.73
C PHE A 133 -5.76 16.50 -5.56
N GLY A 134 -6.92 16.83 -5.00
CA GLY A 134 -8.21 16.63 -5.61
C GLY A 134 -8.84 15.27 -5.28
N THR A 135 -10.08 15.12 -5.67
CA THR A 135 -10.92 13.95 -5.40
C THR A 135 -10.40 12.70 -6.09
N THR A 136 -10.42 11.56 -5.39
CA THR A 136 -10.26 10.26 -6.01
C THR A 136 -11.61 9.75 -6.52
N SER A 137 -11.65 9.21 -7.72
CA SER A 137 -12.86 8.61 -8.31
C SER A 137 -12.89 7.09 -8.13
N ASN A 138 -14.11 6.54 -8.05
CA ASN A 138 -14.31 5.09 -8.05
C ASN A 138 -14.05 4.53 -9.46
N PRO A 139 -13.18 3.51 -9.62
CA PRO A 139 -12.89 2.96 -10.95
C PRO A 139 -14.09 2.35 -11.68
N TRP A 140 -15.13 1.93 -10.96
CA TRP A 140 -16.34 1.36 -11.53
C TRP A 140 -17.31 2.42 -12.10
N ASP A 141 -17.30 3.62 -11.49
CA ASP A 141 -18.06 4.78 -11.93
C ASP A 141 -17.33 6.05 -11.46
N VAL A 142 -16.70 6.75 -12.40
CA VAL A 142 -15.88 7.94 -12.10
C VAL A 142 -16.67 9.13 -11.52
N ASN A 143 -17.99 9.07 -11.57
CA ASN A 143 -18.88 10.06 -10.95
C ASN A 143 -19.19 9.72 -9.47
N ARG A 144 -18.64 8.64 -8.95
CA ARG A 144 -18.83 8.19 -7.57
C ARG A 144 -17.54 8.20 -6.78
N VAL A 145 -17.65 8.36 -5.48
CA VAL A 145 -16.52 8.28 -4.55
C VAL A 145 -16.05 6.84 -4.39
N PRO A 146 -14.75 6.60 -4.17
CA PRO A 146 -14.20 5.27 -3.88
C PRO A 146 -14.40 4.87 -2.42
N GLY A 147 -14.98 5.76 -1.59
CA GLY A 147 -14.92 5.71 -0.14
C GLY A 147 -13.60 6.31 0.39
N GLY A 148 -13.40 6.18 1.69
CA GLY A 148 -12.21 6.74 2.37
C GLY A 148 -12.11 6.29 3.85
N SER A 149 -11.06 6.70 4.46
CA SER A 149 -10.03 7.63 3.96
C SER A 149 -8.97 6.96 3.06
N SER A 150 -8.91 5.63 2.91
CA SER A 150 -7.97 4.92 2.03
C SER A 150 -8.54 4.75 0.60
N GLY A 151 -9.20 5.78 0.05
CA GLY A 151 -9.87 5.68 -1.25
C GLY A 151 -8.91 5.46 -2.41
N GLY A 152 -7.78 6.17 -2.43
CA GLY A 152 -6.75 5.96 -3.44
C GLY A 152 -6.16 4.54 -3.40
N SER A 153 -5.96 3.98 -2.19
CA SER A 153 -5.49 2.59 -2.04
C SER A 153 -6.51 1.58 -2.59
N ALA A 154 -7.80 1.74 -2.28
CA ALA A 154 -8.83 0.84 -2.79
C ALA A 154 -9.04 1.00 -4.31
N ALA A 155 -9.08 2.24 -4.79
CA ALA A 155 -9.21 2.53 -6.21
C ALA A 155 -8.03 2.00 -7.04
N SER A 156 -6.79 2.10 -6.53
CA SER A 156 -5.60 1.59 -7.23
C SER A 156 -5.66 0.06 -7.41
N VAL A 157 -6.09 -0.68 -6.39
CA VAL A 157 -6.26 -2.14 -6.48
C VAL A 157 -7.41 -2.51 -7.43
N ALA A 158 -8.57 -1.85 -7.30
CA ALA A 158 -9.74 -2.13 -8.14
C ALA A 158 -9.47 -1.84 -9.63
N ALA A 159 -8.70 -0.80 -9.94
CA ALA A 159 -8.30 -0.46 -11.30
C ALA A 159 -7.12 -1.31 -11.83
N GLY A 160 -6.55 -2.22 -11.05
CA GLY A 160 -5.40 -3.03 -11.44
C GLY A 160 -4.10 -2.24 -11.60
N LEU A 161 -3.96 -1.13 -10.88
CA LEU A 161 -2.77 -0.27 -10.86
C LEU A 161 -1.71 -0.74 -9.85
N CYS A 162 -2.04 -1.71 -9.04
CA CYS A 162 -1.16 -2.49 -8.17
C CYS A 162 -1.85 -3.82 -7.84
N LEU A 163 -1.11 -4.76 -7.26
CA LEU A 163 -1.70 -6.04 -6.79
C LEU A 163 -2.12 -5.96 -5.32
N ALA A 164 -1.47 -5.10 -4.55
CA ALA A 164 -1.83 -4.82 -3.17
C ALA A 164 -1.64 -3.32 -2.89
N ALA A 165 -2.43 -2.82 -1.97
CA ALA A 165 -2.21 -1.51 -1.37
C ALA A 165 -2.27 -1.60 0.16
N ILE A 166 -1.55 -0.72 0.82
CA ILE A 166 -1.61 -0.57 2.28
C ILE A 166 -2.45 0.65 2.60
N GLY A 167 -3.41 0.45 3.48
CA GLY A 167 -4.27 1.51 4.02
C GLY A 167 -4.11 1.67 5.53
N SER A 168 -4.85 2.62 6.08
CA SER A 168 -5.06 2.78 7.52
C SER A 168 -6.55 2.84 7.84
N ASP A 169 -6.95 2.26 8.96
CA ASP A 169 -8.35 2.15 9.40
C ASP A 169 -8.46 2.55 10.87
N THR A 170 -9.25 3.56 11.12
CA THR A 170 -9.58 4.06 12.47
C THR A 170 -11.02 3.69 12.81
N GLY A 171 -11.96 4.04 11.92
CA GLY A 171 -13.39 3.80 12.05
C GLY A 171 -14.03 3.13 10.83
N GLY A 172 -13.20 2.57 9.90
CA GLY A 172 -13.69 1.96 8.67
C GLY A 172 -12.84 2.27 7.44
N SER A 173 -11.75 3.04 7.59
CA SER A 173 -11.04 3.65 6.45
C SER A 173 -10.23 2.70 5.56
N ILE A 174 -10.19 1.39 5.84
CA ILE A 174 -9.80 0.32 4.92
C ILE A 174 -11.04 -0.40 4.41
N ARG A 175 -11.93 -0.80 5.32
CA ARG A 175 -13.07 -1.68 5.05
C ARG A 175 -14.11 -1.03 4.17
N GLN A 176 -14.43 0.22 4.44
CA GLN A 176 -15.47 0.96 3.70
C GLN A 176 -15.03 1.24 2.25
N PRO A 177 -13.84 1.83 1.96
CA PRO A 177 -13.43 2.02 0.56
C PRO A 177 -13.20 0.69 -0.16
N ALA A 178 -12.73 -0.36 0.51
CA ALA A 178 -12.64 -1.70 -0.09
C ALA A 178 -14.02 -2.21 -0.52
N SER A 179 -15.05 -2.03 0.30
CA SER A 179 -16.44 -2.40 -0.02
C SER A 179 -16.96 -1.60 -1.24
N PHE A 180 -16.71 -0.29 -1.28
CA PHE A 180 -17.18 0.58 -2.38
C PHE A 180 -16.47 0.29 -3.70
N CYS A 181 -15.22 -0.14 -3.66
CA CYS A 181 -14.43 -0.48 -4.84
C CYS A 181 -14.49 -1.98 -5.21
N GLY A 182 -15.21 -2.82 -4.44
CA GLY A 182 -15.36 -4.24 -4.72
C GLY A 182 -14.06 -5.05 -4.56
N VAL A 183 -13.22 -4.68 -3.58
CA VAL A 183 -11.95 -5.35 -3.26
C VAL A 183 -11.94 -5.84 -1.81
N VAL A 184 -10.94 -6.63 -1.45
CA VAL A 184 -10.78 -7.15 -0.07
C VAL A 184 -10.00 -6.13 0.75
N GLY A 185 -10.59 -5.63 1.83
CA GLY A 185 -9.93 -4.78 2.82
C GLY A 185 -9.93 -5.43 4.19
N LEU A 186 -8.73 -5.58 4.80
CA LEU A 186 -8.59 -6.23 6.09
C LEU A 186 -8.04 -5.26 7.13
N LYS A 187 -8.85 -4.95 8.16
CA LYS A 187 -8.40 -4.26 9.36
C LYS A 187 -8.00 -5.31 10.41
N PRO A 188 -6.72 -5.43 10.75
CA PRO A 188 -6.30 -6.37 11.78
C PRO A 188 -6.77 -5.96 13.18
N THR A 189 -6.66 -6.88 14.13
CA THR A 189 -6.80 -6.58 15.56
C THR A 189 -5.78 -5.52 15.98
N TYR A 190 -6.19 -4.61 16.85
CA TYR A 190 -5.33 -3.54 17.37
C TYR A 190 -4.02 -4.09 17.94
N GLY A 191 -2.90 -3.45 17.61
CA GLY A 191 -1.56 -3.89 18.01
C GLY A 191 -0.97 -5.05 17.19
N ARG A 192 -1.70 -5.65 16.22
CA ARG A 192 -1.16 -6.74 15.39
C ARG A 192 -0.12 -6.27 14.40
N VAL A 193 -0.26 -5.05 13.89
CA VAL A 193 0.68 -4.37 13.01
C VAL A 193 1.20 -3.12 13.70
N SER A 194 2.50 -2.90 13.67
CA SER A 194 3.13 -1.72 14.25
C SER A 194 2.58 -0.44 13.61
N ARG A 195 2.35 0.58 14.45
CA ARG A 195 1.97 1.94 14.02
C ARG A 195 3.16 2.89 13.90
N TRP A 196 4.39 2.40 14.11
CA TRP A 196 5.57 3.23 13.89
C TRP A 196 5.62 3.72 12.45
N GLY A 197 5.71 5.04 12.29
CA GLY A 197 5.69 5.69 10.98
C GLY A 197 4.31 5.89 10.35
N LEU A 198 3.22 5.59 11.07
CA LEU A 198 1.89 6.02 10.69
C LEU A 198 1.62 7.41 11.26
N ILE A 199 1.31 8.39 10.40
CA ILE A 199 0.82 9.70 10.84
C ILE A 199 -0.61 9.51 11.34
N ALA A 200 -0.83 9.80 12.62
CA ALA A 200 -2.03 9.40 13.32
C ALA A 200 -3.25 10.26 12.97
N PHE A 201 -4.42 9.60 12.91
CA PHE A 201 -5.72 10.24 13.07
C PHE A 201 -6.18 10.11 14.53
N ALA A 202 -6.29 8.88 15.03
CA ALA A 202 -6.61 8.58 16.43
C ALA A 202 -5.72 7.43 16.92
N SER A 203 -4.66 7.77 17.64
CA SER A 203 -3.59 6.84 18.03
C SER A 203 -4.06 5.59 18.75
N SER A 204 -5.17 5.65 19.49
CA SER A 204 -5.75 4.51 20.21
C SER A 204 -6.60 3.58 19.34
N LEU A 205 -6.87 3.95 18.08
CA LEU A 205 -7.76 3.21 17.18
C LEU A 205 -7.12 2.84 15.85
N ASP A 206 -6.15 3.63 15.37
CA ASP A 206 -5.54 3.46 14.06
C ASP A 206 -4.90 2.09 13.89
N GLN A 207 -5.18 1.45 12.74
CA GLN A 207 -4.55 0.22 12.32
C GLN A 207 -4.11 0.31 10.86
N ILE A 208 -2.92 -0.23 10.58
CA ILE A 208 -2.44 -0.45 9.20
C ILE A 208 -2.91 -1.82 8.74
N GLY A 209 -3.38 -1.92 7.50
CA GLY A 209 -3.81 -3.20 6.94
C GLY A 209 -3.83 -3.21 5.41
N PRO A 210 -3.94 -4.41 4.81
CA PRO A 210 -3.93 -4.61 3.38
C PRO A 210 -5.26 -4.34 2.71
N ILE A 211 -5.17 -3.95 1.43
CA ILE A 211 -6.25 -3.93 0.45
C ILE A 211 -5.75 -4.71 -0.77
N THR A 212 -6.50 -5.72 -1.22
CA THR A 212 -6.09 -6.66 -2.29
C THR A 212 -7.30 -7.16 -3.07
N ASN A 213 -7.06 -7.90 -4.17
CA ASN A 213 -8.15 -8.51 -4.94
C ASN A 213 -8.66 -9.83 -4.31
N THR A 214 -7.85 -10.52 -3.50
CA THR A 214 -8.23 -11.80 -2.90
C THR A 214 -7.91 -11.86 -1.40
N VAL A 215 -8.66 -12.68 -0.67
CA VAL A 215 -8.43 -12.92 0.76
C VAL A 215 -7.06 -13.55 1.00
N SER A 216 -6.62 -14.45 0.11
CA SER A 216 -5.30 -15.08 0.19
C SER A 216 -4.17 -14.05 0.12
N ASP A 217 -4.24 -13.10 -0.83
CA ASP A 217 -3.24 -12.05 -0.99
C ASP A 217 -3.23 -11.11 0.23
N ALA A 218 -4.43 -10.80 0.78
CA ALA A 218 -4.55 -10.01 2.01
C ALA A 218 -3.88 -10.71 3.20
N ALA A 219 -4.03 -12.02 3.32
CA ALA A 219 -3.41 -12.81 4.38
C ALA A 219 -1.87 -12.81 4.25
N GLU A 220 -1.32 -12.93 3.03
CA GLU A 220 0.12 -12.88 2.80
C GLU A 220 0.71 -11.50 3.16
N ILE A 221 0.06 -10.42 2.77
CA ILE A 221 0.47 -9.06 3.17
C ILE A 221 0.40 -8.91 4.68
N LEU A 222 -0.72 -9.30 5.30
CA LEU A 222 -0.85 -9.20 6.76
C LEU A 222 0.23 -10.00 7.48
N TYR A 223 0.53 -11.22 7.03
CA TYR A 223 1.60 -12.02 7.59
C TYR A 223 2.95 -11.29 7.53
N SER A 224 3.26 -10.67 6.39
CA SER A 224 4.52 -9.96 6.17
C SER A 224 4.66 -8.71 7.06
N ILE A 225 3.58 -7.93 7.28
CA ILE A 225 3.65 -6.68 8.07
C ILE A 225 3.43 -6.89 9.58
N SER A 226 2.94 -8.06 9.99
CA SER A 226 2.66 -8.40 11.39
C SER A 226 3.96 -8.70 12.17
N GLY A 227 3.82 -8.82 13.48
CA GLY A 227 4.87 -9.29 14.37
C GLY A 227 5.53 -8.16 15.17
N LYS A 228 6.36 -8.57 16.13
CA LYS A 228 7.00 -7.67 17.11
C LYS A 228 7.76 -6.53 16.43
N ASP A 229 7.64 -5.36 17.02
CA ASP A 229 8.38 -4.16 16.65
C ASP A 229 8.94 -3.50 17.92
N ASN A 230 10.26 -3.35 17.96
CA ASN A 230 10.95 -2.72 19.10
C ASN A 230 10.75 -1.19 19.13
N LEU A 231 10.22 -0.59 18.04
CA LEU A 231 9.92 0.84 17.94
C LEU A 231 8.49 1.17 18.34
N CYS A 232 7.65 0.15 18.60
CA CYS A 232 6.24 0.33 18.94
C CYS A 232 5.91 -0.43 20.24
N LEU A 233 5.67 0.31 21.33
CA LEU A 233 5.38 -0.27 22.64
C LEU A 233 4.05 -1.03 22.72
N LEU A 234 3.13 -0.85 21.77
CA LEU A 234 1.90 -1.63 21.68
C LEU A 234 2.16 -3.11 21.39
N TYR A 235 3.36 -3.44 20.95
CA TYR A 235 3.83 -4.79 20.67
C TYR A 235 4.69 -5.36 21.80
N THR A 236 4.38 -5.03 23.02
CA THR A 236 4.89 -5.77 24.18
C THR A 236 4.37 -7.20 24.14
N SER A 237 5.08 -8.13 24.79
CA SER A 237 4.63 -9.53 24.92
C SER A 237 3.13 -9.59 25.23
N PRO A 238 2.40 -10.55 24.67
CA PRO A 238 0.98 -10.71 25.01
C PRO A 238 0.83 -10.74 26.51
N SER A 239 -0.04 -9.89 27.04
CA SER A 239 -0.41 -9.89 28.43
C SER A 239 -1.15 -11.20 28.73
N PRO A 240 -1.01 -11.80 29.90
CA PRO A 240 -1.83 -12.94 30.30
C PRO A 240 -3.35 -12.64 30.30
N ARG A 241 -3.73 -11.38 30.02
CA ARG A 241 -5.12 -10.92 29.95
C ARG A 241 -5.60 -10.69 28.51
N ASP A 242 -4.74 -10.83 27.51
CA ASP A 242 -5.04 -10.76 26.09
C ASP A 242 -5.21 -12.18 25.53
#